data_8ef1144df566810c2dc4366f99edf62a
#
_entry.id   8ef1144df566810c2dc4366f99edf62a
#
_cell.length_a   1.000
_cell.length_b   1.000
_cell.length_c   1.000
_cell.angle_alpha   90.00
_cell.angle_beta   90.00
_cell.angle_gamma   90.00
#
_symmetry.space_group_name_H-M   'P 1'
#
loop_
_entity.id
_entity.type
_entity.pdbx_description
1 polymer ?
#
loop_
_entity_poly.entity_id
_entity_poly.type
_entity_poly.pdbx_seq_one_letter_code
_entity_poly.pdbx_strand_id
1 'polypeptide(L)'
;LLERGGTIALPTDSGYAIATKAGNKAGMDTIRSIRKLDDKHNFSLLCHSFAQLGELVIVDNHEFRTMKALTPGPYTFILRGTKEVPRIMLNKKKHTVGVRIPDHVITQAIVEALGEPLACSTLIMPGETEPLTDGFEVDERIGHQVDLVVVGPVGVAEPTTVIDFAGGDAVVARVGAGDISLFD
;
A
#
# COMPACT_ATOMS: atom_id res chain seq x y z
N LEU A 1 -6.62 -4.77 17.43
CA LEU A 1 -6.23 -3.35 17.30
C LEU A 1 -6.73 -2.77 15.97
N LEU A 2 -6.41 -3.38 14.84
CA LEU A 2 -6.85 -2.91 13.52
C LEU A 2 -8.37 -2.96 13.35
N GLU A 3 -9.01 -4.02 13.84
CA GLU A 3 -10.46 -4.15 13.80
C GLU A 3 -11.18 -3.02 14.54
N ARG A 4 -10.51 -2.45 15.55
CA ARG A 4 -11.04 -1.35 16.36
C ARG A 4 -10.69 0.03 15.80
N GLY A 5 -10.10 0.07 14.61
CA GLY A 5 -9.76 1.33 13.95
C GLY A 5 -8.37 1.88 14.30
N GLY A 6 -7.49 1.06 14.84
CA GLY A 6 -6.12 1.47 15.15
C GLY A 6 -5.25 1.69 13.93
N THR A 7 -4.13 2.38 14.14
CA THR A 7 -3.09 2.60 13.13
C THR A 7 -1.82 1.89 13.54
N ILE A 8 -1.14 1.31 12.56
CA ILE A 8 0.12 0.60 12.79
C ILE A 8 1.17 1.02 11.75
N ALA A 9 2.43 0.93 12.15
CA ALA A 9 3.55 0.96 11.21
C ALA A 9 4.04 -0.48 11.04
N LEU A 10 4.30 -0.88 9.80
CA LEU A 10 4.70 -2.24 9.50
C LEU A 10 5.73 -2.31 8.37
N PRO A 11 6.62 -3.32 8.39
CA PRO A 11 7.66 -3.45 7.38
C PRO A 11 7.10 -4.04 6.08
N THR A 12 7.66 -3.61 4.95
CA THR A 12 7.34 -4.17 3.64
C THR A 12 8.63 -4.42 2.85
N ASP A 13 8.46 -4.84 1.61
CA ASP A 13 9.57 -4.99 0.66
C ASP A 13 10.00 -3.66 0.03
N SER A 14 9.40 -2.55 0.44
CA SER A 14 9.72 -1.20 -0.05
C SER A 14 9.76 -0.19 1.11
N GLY A 15 10.42 -0.53 2.18
CA GLY A 15 10.46 0.28 3.40
C GLY A 15 9.26 0.05 4.30
N TYR A 16 9.15 0.85 5.36
CA TYR A 16 8.00 0.82 6.24
C TYR A 16 6.78 1.47 5.60
N ALA A 17 5.62 0.94 5.92
CA ALA A 17 4.35 1.55 5.60
C ALA A 17 3.61 1.86 6.90
N ILE A 18 2.70 2.81 6.81
CA ILE A 18 1.78 3.13 7.89
C ILE A 18 0.37 2.79 7.40
N ALA A 19 -0.40 2.11 8.21
CA ALA A 19 -1.63 1.48 7.75
C ALA A 19 -2.74 1.51 8.79
N THR A 20 -3.95 1.42 8.28
CA THR A 20 -5.18 1.27 9.08
C THR A 20 -6.15 0.39 8.29
N LYS A 21 -7.22 -0.07 8.91
CA LYS A 21 -8.25 -0.84 8.22
C LYS A 21 -8.80 -0.05 7.02
N ALA A 22 -8.98 -0.71 5.88
CA ALA A 22 -9.53 -0.06 4.69
C ALA A 22 -10.90 0.56 5.00
N GLY A 23 -11.08 1.81 4.59
CA GLY A 23 -12.31 2.55 4.84
C GLY A 23 -12.39 3.27 6.19
N ASN A 24 -11.39 3.11 7.05
CA ASN A 24 -11.34 3.81 8.33
C ASN A 24 -10.86 5.26 8.14
N LYS A 25 -11.80 6.18 8.00
CA LYS A 25 -11.50 7.58 7.75
C LYS A 25 -10.63 8.20 8.85
N ALA A 26 -10.95 7.93 10.11
CA ALA A 26 -10.19 8.49 11.24
C ALA A 26 -8.73 8.04 11.22
N GLY A 27 -8.49 6.75 10.92
CA GLY A 27 -7.13 6.22 10.79
C GLY A 27 -6.39 6.82 9.60
N MET A 28 -7.07 7.00 8.47
CA MET A 28 -6.48 7.64 7.29
C MET A 28 -6.11 9.10 7.58
N ASP A 29 -6.95 9.82 8.32
CA ASP A 29 -6.66 11.20 8.72
C ASP A 29 -5.45 11.26 9.67
N THR A 30 -5.32 10.30 10.57
CA THR A 30 -4.13 10.17 11.43
C THR A 30 -2.86 10.00 10.59
N ILE A 31 -2.91 9.12 9.59
CA ILE A 31 -1.77 8.88 8.68
C ILE A 31 -1.42 10.15 7.91
N ARG A 32 -2.42 10.86 7.38
CA ARG A 32 -2.20 12.15 6.70
C ARG A 32 -1.51 13.16 7.61
N SER A 33 -1.95 13.23 8.86
CA SER A 33 -1.38 14.13 9.85
C SER A 33 0.09 13.82 10.13
N ILE A 34 0.43 12.55 10.32
CA ILE A 34 1.81 12.12 10.59
C ILE A 34 2.72 12.45 9.42
N ARG A 35 2.29 12.20 8.20
CA ARG A 35 3.06 12.45 6.99
C ARG A 35 2.91 13.87 6.45
N LYS A 36 2.02 14.68 7.02
CA LYS A 36 1.66 16.04 6.54
C LYS A 36 1.19 16.01 5.09
N LEU A 37 0.29 15.08 4.78
CA LEU A 37 -0.31 14.93 3.45
C LEU A 37 -1.63 15.70 3.38
N ASP A 38 -2.00 16.11 2.16
CA ASP A 38 -3.31 16.73 1.92
C ASP A 38 -4.40 15.67 1.66
N ASP A 39 -5.63 16.13 1.46
CA ASP A 39 -6.78 15.26 1.22
C ASP A 39 -6.71 14.53 -0.13
N LYS A 40 -5.84 14.97 -1.02
CA LYS A 40 -5.70 14.42 -2.38
C LYS A 40 -4.74 13.23 -2.43
N HIS A 41 -4.02 12.97 -1.34
CA HIS A 41 -3.12 11.82 -1.30
C HIS A 41 -3.90 10.52 -1.45
N ASN A 42 -3.49 9.70 -2.41
CA ASN A 42 -4.11 8.41 -2.66
C ASN A 42 -3.46 7.33 -1.81
N PHE A 43 -4.25 6.69 -0.94
CA PHE A 43 -3.82 5.50 -0.23
C PHE A 43 -3.90 4.29 -1.15
N SER A 44 -3.04 3.31 -0.90
CA SER A 44 -3.11 2.01 -1.57
C SER A 44 -3.78 0.99 -0.68
N LEU A 45 -4.40 -0.02 -1.28
CA LEU A 45 -4.89 -1.19 -0.57
C LEU A 45 -3.77 -2.22 -0.50
N LEU A 46 -3.45 -2.65 0.69
CA LEU A 46 -2.44 -3.66 0.95
C LEU A 46 -3.14 -5.00 1.16
N CYS A 47 -2.86 -5.95 0.27
CA CYS A 47 -3.49 -7.27 0.22
C CYS A 47 -2.48 -8.36 0.56
N HIS A 48 -2.99 -9.51 1.04
CA HIS A 48 -2.14 -10.66 1.35
C HIS A 48 -2.08 -11.68 0.21
N SER A 49 -3.05 -11.65 -0.72
CA SER A 49 -3.14 -12.64 -1.79
C SER A 49 -3.73 -12.04 -3.06
N PHE A 50 -3.52 -12.76 -4.15
CA PHE A 50 -4.11 -12.40 -5.44
C PHE A 50 -5.64 -12.55 -5.44
N ALA A 51 -6.15 -13.54 -4.69
CA ALA A 51 -7.60 -13.73 -4.54
C ALA A 51 -8.27 -12.53 -3.87
N GLN A 52 -7.67 -12.01 -2.80
CA GLN A 52 -8.16 -10.80 -2.13
C GLN A 52 -8.12 -9.59 -3.06
N LEU A 53 -7.01 -9.41 -3.76
CA LEU A 53 -6.83 -8.30 -4.70
C LEU A 53 -7.88 -8.36 -5.82
N GLY A 54 -8.16 -9.54 -6.34
CA GLY A 54 -9.11 -9.74 -7.44
C GLY A 54 -10.56 -9.38 -7.12
N GLU A 55 -10.92 -9.35 -5.85
CA GLU A 55 -12.25 -8.89 -5.41
C GLU A 55 -12.37 -7.36 -5.41
N LEU A 56 -11.24 -6.67 -5.35
CA LEU A 56 -11.18 -5.22 -5.14
C LEU A 56 -11.08 -4.43 -6.44
N VAL A 57 -10.51 -5.01 -7.49
CA VAL A 57 -10.23 -4.30 -8.73
C VAL A 57 -10.75 -5.04 -9.96
N ILE A 58 -11.03 -4.26 -11.01
CA ILE A 58 -11.46 -4.78 -12.30
C ILE A 58 -10.21 -5.07 -13.12
N VAL A 59 -10.00 -6.34 -13.46
CA VAL A 59 -8.76 -6.83 -14.09
C VAL A 59 -9.13 -7.66 -15.32
N ASP A 60 -8.52 -7.35 -16.48
CA ASP A 60 -8.62 -8.22 -17.65
C ASP A 60 -7.56 -9.35 -17.59
N ASN A 61 -7.62 -10.29 -18.53
CA ASN A 61 -6.72 -11.46 -18.53
C ASN A 61 -5.25 -11.07 -18.72
N HIS A 62 -4.97 -10.06 -19.52
CA HIS A 62 -3.60 -9.60 -19.77
C HIS A 62 -3.02 -8.93 -18.53
N GLU A 63 -3.77 -8.02 -17.94
CA GLU A 63 -3.39 -7.34 -16.70
C GLU A 63 -3.19 -8.35 -15.57
N PHE A 64 -4.10 -9.32 -15.46
CA PHE A 64 -4.03 -10.39 -14.47
C PHE A 64 -2.70 -11.15 -14.57
N ARG A 65 -2.31 -11.56 -15.78
CA ARG A 65 -1.06 -12.31 -15.99
C ARG A 65 0.17 -11.48 -15.65
N THR A 66 0.17 -10.19 -16.03
CA THR A 66 1.24 -9.27 -15.72
C THR A 66 1.39 -9.12 -14.20
N MET A 67 0.30 -8.84 -13.51
CA MET A 67 0.31 -8.66 -12.07
C MET A 67 0.75 -9.94 -11.34
N LYS A 68 0.28 -11.09 -11.81
CA LYS A 68 0.64 -12.38 -11.23
C LYS A 68 2.14 -12.68 -11.36
N ALA A 69 2.75 -12.27 -12.47
CA ALA A 69 4.18 -12.45 -12.69
C ALA A 69 5.03 -11.57 -11.74
N LEU A 70 4.48 -10.47 -11.25
CA LEU A 70 5.19 -9.48 -10.44
C LEU A 70 4.85 -9.54 -8.95
N THR A 71 3.89 -10.38 -8.55
CA THR A 71 3.46 -10.45 -7.14
C THR A 71 3.78 -11.80 -6.51
N PRO A 72 4.12 -11.82 -5.21
CA PRO A 72 4.32 -10.64 -4.35
C PRO A 72 5.57 -9.86 -4.76
N GLY A 73 5.56 -8.55 -4.55
CA GLY A 73 6.69 -7.72 -4.92
C GLY A 73 6.42 -6.23 -4.69
N PRO A 74 7.46 -5.40 -4.87
CA PRO A 74 7.40 -3.98 -4.54
C PRO A 74 6.74 -3.14 -5.65
N TYR A 75 5.51 -3.49 -5.98
CA TYR A 75 4.70 -2.82 -7.01
C TYR A 75 3.39 -2.32 -6.42
N THR A 76 2.94 -1.18 -6.93
CA THR A 76 1.58 -0.69 -6.74
C THR A 76 0.91 -0.66 -8.11
N PHE A 77 -0.22 -1.34 -8.23
CA PHE A 77 -0.98 -1.38 -9.48
C PHE A 77 -2.20 -0.48 -9.36
N ILE A 78 -2.40 0.42 -10.32
CA ILE A 78 -3.56 1.31 -10.33
C ILE A 78 -4.59 0.74 -11.31
N LEU A 79 -5.77 0.43 -10.78
CA LEU A 79 -6.88 -0.14 -11.54
C LEU A 79 -8.20 0.48 -11.07
N ARG A 80 -9.24 0.29 -11.86
CA ARG A 80 -10.58 0.68 -11.42
C ARG A 80 -11.03 -0.24 -10.30
N GLY A 81 -11.58 0.37 -9.24
CA GLY A 81 -12.08 -0.37 -8.10
C GLY A 81 -13.48 -0.95 -8.35
N THR A 82 -13.75 -2.09 -7.70
CA THR A 82 -15.10 -2.67 -7.64
C THR A 82 -15.89 -1.97 -6.53
N LYS A 83 -17.16 -2.31 -6.40
CA LYS A 83 -18.01 -1.83 -5.30
C LYS A 83 -17.53 -2.29 -3.92
N GLU A 84 -16.63 -3.26 -3.85
CA GLU A 84 -16.05 -3.74 -2.60
C GLU A 84 -15.02 -2.77 -2.02
N VAL A 85 -14.52 -1.83 -2.81
CA VAL A 85 -13.59 -0.80 -2.34
C VAL A 85 -14.36 0.31 -1.63
N PRO A 86 -14.00 0.65 -0.39
CA PRO A 86 -14.61 1.79 0.28
C PRO A 86 -14.47 3.06 -0.56
N ARG A 87 -15.57 3.81 -0.70
CA ARG A 87 -15.63 4.98 -1.59
C ARG A 87 -14.53 6.00 -1.30
N ILE A 88 -14.15 6.19 -0.03
CA ILE A 88 -13.10 7.14 0.35
C ILE A 88 -11.71 6.73 -0.13
N MET A 89 -11.53 5.47 -0.53
CA MET A 89 -10.28 4.96 -1.09
C MET A 89 -10.16 5.19 -2.59
N LEU A 90 -11.27 5.45 -3.27
CA LEU A 90 -11.28 5.63 -4.72
C LEU A 90 -10.88 7.04 -5.12
N ASN A 91 -10.12 7.16 -6.21
CA ASN A 91 -9.91 8.45 -6.85
C ASN A 91 -11.25 9.00 -7.31
N LYS A 92 -11.56 10.25 -6.95
CA LYS A 92 -12.88 10.86 -7.17
C LYS A 92 -13.26 10.98 -8.65
N LYS A 93 -12.27 11.19 -9.52
CA LYS A 93 -12.50 11.39 -10.96
C LYS A 93 -12.48 10.07 -11.74
N LYS A 94 -11.47 9.24 -11.47
CA LYS A 94 -11.19 8.03 -12.25
C LYS A 94 -11.78 6.76 -11.64
N HIS A 95 -12.21 6.81 -10.39
CA HIS A 95 -12.69 5.67 -9.62
C HIS A 95 -11.64 4.53 -9.53
N THR A 96 -10.37 4.93 -9.52
CA THR A 96 -9.23 4.00 -9.42
C THR A 96 -8.71 3.92 -7.99
N VAL A 97 -7.98 2.85 -7.73
CA VAL A 97 -7.29 2.64 -6.47
C VAL A 97 -5.97 1.92 -6.75
N GLY A 98 -4.96 2.21 -5.96
CA GLY A 98 -3.71 1.45 -5.97
C GLY A 98 -3.84 0.21 -5.11
N VAL A 99 -3.32 -0.92 -5.58
CA VAL A 99 -3.29 -2.18 -4.83
C VAL A 99 -1.88 -2.75 -4.84
N ARG A 100 -1.49 -3.39 -3.74
CA ARG A 100 -0.18 -4.03 -3.64
C ARG A 100 -0.26 -5.30 -2.83
N ILE A 101 0.61 -6.27 -3.19
CA ILE A 101 0.86 -7.49 -2.42
C ILE A 101 2.35 -7.49 -2.10
N PRO A 102 2.74 -7.01 -0.91
CA PRO A 102 4.17 -6.94 -0.56
C PRO A 102 4.76 -8.32 -0.35
N ASP A 103 6.01 -8.49 -0.75
CA ASP A 103 6.77 -9.71 -0.46
C ASP A 103 7.36 -9.59 0.94
N HIS A 104 6.51 -9.79 1.95
CA HIS A 104 6.90 -9.72 3.35
C HIS A 104 6.03 -10.64 4.20
N VAL A 105 6.65 -11.63 4.79
CA VAL A 105 5.97 -12.68 5.56
C VAL A 105 5.14 -12.12 6.71
N ILE A 106 5.71 -11.19 7.49
CA ILE A 106 5.04 -10.61 8.65
C ILE A 106 3.80 -9.84 8.22
N THR A 107 3.95 -8.97 7.23
CA THR A 107 2.87 -8.10 6.78
C THR A 107 1.76 -8.89 6.09
N GLN A 108 2.09 -9.90 5.30
CA GLN A 108 1.10 -10.79 4.71
C GLN A 108 0.31 -11.54 5.78
N ALA A 109 0.99 -12.02 6.84
CA ALA A 109 0.33 -12.72 7.94
C ALA A 109 -0.66 -11.82 8.68
N ILE A 110 -0.31 -10.54 8.89
CA ILE A 110 -1.19 -9.58 9.54
C ILE A 110 -2.46 -9.34 8.71
N VAL A 111 -2.31 -9.10 7.41
CA VAL A 111 -3.45 -8.83 6.52
C VAL A 111 -4.33 -10.08 6.40
N GLU A 112 -3.73 -11.26 6.29
CA GLU A 112 -4.47 -12.52 6.24
C GLU A 112 -5.28 -12.75 7.52
N ALA A 113 -4.67 -12.52 8.67
CA ALA A 113 -5.33 -12.68 9.96
C ALA A 113 -6.49 -11.69 10.14
N LEU A 114 -6.34 -10.46 9.63
CA LEU A 114 -7.40 -9.46 9.65
C LEU A 114 -8.57 -9.87 8.74
N GLY A 115 -8.28 -10.52 7.61
CA GLY A 115 -9.28 -10.94 6.62
C GLY A 115 -9.77 -9.83 5.71
N GLU A 116 -9.21 -8.63 5.81
CA GLU A 116 -9.57 -7.45 5.01
C GLU A 116 -8.30 -6.73 4.60
N PRO A 117 -8.32 -5.98 3.47
CA PRO A 117 -7.16 -5.20 3.08
C PRO A 117 -6.94 -4.02 4.03
N LEU A 118 -5.70 -3.53 4.06
CA LEU A 118 -5.35 -2.33 4.79
C LEU A 118 -5.25 -1.14 3.85
N ALA A 119 -5.69 0.03 4.30
CA ALA A 119 -5.34 1.29 3.67
C ALA A 119 -3.92 1.64 4.13
N CYS A 120 -3.01 1.81 3.21
CA CYS A 120 -1.61 2.08 3.55
C CYS A 120 -1.01 3.21 2.76
N SER A 121 0.04 3.78 3.33
CA SER A 121 0.88 4.79 2.72
C SER A 121 2.33 4.48 3.09
N THR A 122 3.24 4.61 2.15
CA THR A 122 4.67 4.43 2.42
C THR A 122 5.11 5.44 3.47
N LEU A 123 5.85 4.99 4.47
CA LEU A 123 6.28 5.85 5.58
C LEU A 123 7.50 6.66 5.17
N ILE A 124 7.26 7.71 4.41
CA ILE A 124 8.24 8.73 4.06
C ILE A 124 7.94 9.93 4.94
N MET A 125 8.88 10.29 5.82
CA MET A 125 8.66 11.39 6.74
C MET A 125 8.68 12.74 6.02
N PRO A 126 7.98 13.75 6.56
CA PRO A 126 7.96 15.08 5.95
C PRO A 126 9.35 15.62 5.66
N GLY A 127 9.57 16.10 4.43
CA GLY A 127 10.86 16.62 3.99
C GLY A 127 11.87 15.57 3.52
N GLU A 128 11.55 14.29 3.66
CA GLU A 128 12.41 13.19 3.21
C GLU A 128 11.89 12.59 1.90
N THR A 129 12.74 11.85 1.20
CA THR A 129 12.40 11.23 -0.10
C THR A 129 12.40 9.70 -0.05
N GLU A 130 12.99 9.12 0.99
CA GLU A 130 13.08 7.67 1.15
C GLU A 130 12.26 7.18 2.33
N PRO A 131 11.65 5.98 2.23
CA PRO A 131 10.92 5.41 3.36
C PRO A 131 11.88 5.01 4.49
N LEU A 132 11.38 5.05 5.72
CA LEU A 132 12.09 4.51 6.86
C LEU A 132 12.25 2.99 6.71
N THR A 133 13.36 2.46 7.20
CA THR A 133 13.69 1.04 7.07
C THR A 133 13.96 0.33 8.38
N ASP A 134 14.12 1.08 9.47
CA ASP A 134 14.46 0.53 10.79
C ASP A 134 13.27 0.71 11.74
N GLY A 135 12.72 -0.40 12.22
CA GLY A 135 11.55 -0.39 13.11
C GLY A 135 11.79 0.33 14.44
N PHE A 136 13.03 0.31 14.95
CA PHE A 136 13.37 1.04 16.18
C PHE A 136 13.39 2.55 15.94
N GLU A 137 13.88 2.99 14.78
CA GLU A 137 13.80 4.39 14.37
C GLU A 137 12.37 4.83 14.17
N VAL A 138 11.54 3.99 13.54
CA VAL A 138 10.10 4.26 13.37
C VAL A 138 9.46 4.46 14.74
N ASP A 139 9.72 3.57 15.69
CA ASP A 139 9.15 3.68 17.03
C ASP A 139 9.59 4.96 17.73
N GLU A 140 10.87 5.30 17.61
CA GLU A 140 11.42 6.52 18.20
C GLU A 140 10.77 7.79 17.62
N ARG A 141 10.56 7.82 16.30
CA ARG A 141 10.04 9.01 15.61
C ARG A 141 8.53 9.16 15.69
N ILE A 142 7.78 8.07 15.56
CA ILE A 142 6.30 8.12 15.49
C ILE A 142 5.58 7.13 16.39
N GLY A 143 6.30 6.38 17.22
CA GLY A 143 5.69 5.37 18.09
C GLY A 143 4.60 5.92 19.02
N HIS A 144 4.69 7.19 19.38
CA HIS A 144 3.70 7.88 20.20
C HIS A 144 2.48 8.37 19.40
N GLN A 145 2.51 8.28 18.07
CA GLN A 145 1.44 8.73 17.18
C GLN A 145 0.67 7.58 16.54
N VAL A 146 1.19 6.36 16.62
CA VAL A 146 0.51 5.15 16.13
C VAL A 146 0.24 4.22 17.31
N ASP A 147 -0.65 3.26 17.11
CA ASP A 147 -1.02 2.33 18.18
C ASP A 147 -0.03 1.18 18.35
N LEU A 148 0.72 0.86 17.29
CA LEU A 148 1.68 -0.21 17.31
C LEU A 148 2.73 0.00 16.21
N VAL A 149 3.98 -0.32 16.52
CA VAL A 149 5.05 -0.45 15.53
C VAL A 149 5.48 -1.91 15.48
N VAL A 150 5.34 -2.53 14.31
CA VAL A 150 5.78 -3.90 14.09
C VAL A 150 7.24 -3.86 13.64
N VAL A 151 8.15 -4.37 14.45
CA VAL A 151 9.58 -4.39 14.12
C VAL A 151 9.89 -5.63 13.30
N GLY A 152 10.47 -5.43 12.13
CA GLY A 152 10.86 -6.53 11.24
C GLY A 152 11.80 -6.04 10.14
N PRO A 153 12.39 -6.98 9.39
CA PRO A 153 13.35 -6.63 8.34
C PRO A 153 12.65 -5.92 7.18
N VAL A 154 13.41 -5.05 6.52
CA VAL A 154 12.96 -4.33 5.31
C VAL A 154 14.00 -4.57 4.22
N GLY A 155 13.54 -4.83 3.00
CA GLY A 155 14.44 -5.12 1.89
C GLY A 155 15.19 -3.91 1.38
N VAL A 156 14.48 -2.89 0.91
CA VAL A 156 15.09 -1.71 0.29
C VAL A 156 14.40 -0.43 0.76
N ALA A 157 15.15 0.68 0.70
CA ALA A 157 14.69 2.01 1.08
C ALA A 157 14.18 2.79 -0.15
N GLU A 158 13.35 2.14 -0.96
CA GLU A 158 12.76 2.78 -2.13
C GLU A 158 11.25 2.57 -2.13
N PRO A 159 10.46 3.57 -2.58
CA PRO A 159 9.02 3.36 -2.75
C PRO A 159 8.75 2.34 -3.85
N THR A 160 7.52 1.86 -3.92
CA THR A 160 7.11 0.88 -4.93
C THR A 160 7.20 1.46 -6.34
N THR A 161 7.42 0.58 -7.31
CA THR A 161 7.18 0.89 -8.72
C THR A 161 5.67 0.94 -8.94
N VAL A 162 5.17 1.97 -9.61
CA VAL A 162 3.74 2.16 -9.85
C VAL A 162 3.43 1.88 -11.32
N ILE A 163 2.55 0.91 -11.55
CA ILE A 163 2.06 0.55 -12.88
C ILE A 163 0.60 0.94 -12.97
N ASP A 164 0.27 1.83 -13.90
CA ASP A 164 -1.09 2.31 -14.10
C ASP A 164 -1.72 1.59 -15.29
N PHE A 165 -2.78 0.82 -15.02
CA PHE A 165 -3.56 0.12 -16.04
C PHE A 165 -4.86 0.84 -16.41
N ALA A 166 -5.16 1.96 -15.76
CA ALA A 166 -6.47 2.61 -15.89
C ALA A 166 -6.77 3.13 -17.30
N GLY A 167 -5.75 3.44 -18.09
CA GLY A 167 -5.89 3.95 -19.46
C GLY A 167 -5.97 2.88 -20.55
N GLY A 168 -6.01 1.59 -20.16
CA GLY A 168 -6.05 0.47 -21.10
C GLY A 168 -4.70 -0.17 -21.35
N ASP A 169 -3.66 0.61 -21.57
CA ASP A 169 -2.29 0.11 -21.69
C ASP A 169 -1.56 0.30 -20.38
N ALA A 170 -0.64 -0.62 -20.08
CA ALA A 170 0.19 -0.51 -18.88
C ALA A 170 1.17 0.65 -19.02
N VAL A 171 1.15 1.57 -18.07
CA VAL A 171 2.04 2.72 -18.02
C VAL A 171 2.84 2.67 -16.72
N VAL A 172 4.17 2.76 -16.83
CA VAL A 172 5.04 2.91 -15.66
C VAL A 172 4.91 4.36 -15.18
N ALA A 173 4.07 4.58 -14.16
CA ALA A 173 3.82 5.90 -13.63
C ALA A 173 4.95 6.40 -12.71
N ARG A 174 5.67 5.46 -12.08
CA ARG A 174 6.82 5.76 -11.24
C ARG A 174 7.74 4.55 -11.20
N VAL A 175 9.03 4.78 -11.45
CA VAL A 175 10.06 3.76 -11.26
C VAL A 175 10.48 3.79 -9.78
N GLY A 176 10.42 2.64 -9.12
CA GLY A 176 10.83 2.49 -7.73
C GLY A 176 11.59 1.18 -7.55
N ALA A 177 11.30 0.47 -6.45
CA ALA A 177 12.01 -0.76 -6.09
C ALA A 177 11.74 -1.94 -7.05
N GLY A 178 10.60 -1.94 -7.75
CA GLY A 178 10.25 -3.04 -8.66
C GLY A 178 10.91 -2.90 -10.03
N ASP A 179 11.41 -4.02 -10.57
CA ASP A 179 12.00 -4.09 -11.91
C ASP A 179 10.93 -3.78 -12.98
N ILE A 180 11.30 -2.96 -13.97
CA ILE A 180 10.40 -2.53 -15.04
C ILE A 180 10.68 -3.19 -16.39
N SER A 181 11.58 -4.18 -16.44
CA SER A 181 11.98 -4.81 -17.71
C SER A 181 10.81 -5.45 -18.47
N LEU A 182 9.78 -5.89 -17.76
CA LEU A 182 8.56 -6.46 -18.36
C LEU A 182 7.75 -5.43 -19.17
N PHE A 183 8.00 -4.14 -18.94
CA PHE A 183 7.28 -3.03 -19.59
C PHE A 183 8.09 -2.29 -20.65
N ASP A 184 9.23 -2.82 -21.01
CA ASP A 184 10.08 -2.26 -22.06
C ASP A 184 9.52 -2.55 -23.47
#